data_18da2df21072b1b25286beafa316f45b
#
_entry.id   18da2df21072b1b25286beafa316f45b
#
_cell.length_a   1.000
_cell.length_b   1.000
_cell.length_c   1.000
_cell.angle_alpha   90.00
_cell.angle_beta   90.00
_cell.angle_gamma   90.00
#
_symmetry.space_group_name_H-M   'P 1'
#
loop_
_entity.id
_entity.type
_entity.pdbx_description
1 polymer ?
#
loop_
_entity_poly.entity_id
_entity_poly.type
_entity_poly.pdbx_seq_one_letter_code
_entity_poly.pdbx_strand_id
1 'polypeptide(L)'
;MADSTESVIYEERDGIAIIAINRPEKKNTLTESVIQGVADGIDMATRSKKVSAVVLRGVGDTFTAGYDLTQRNESFDNPYGAPDIDVREGAWDPVRDYRFMGNNVRRFMSIWECPKPVLGEIKGWAIGGATDMVLCCDLLYMASDAHIGYAPSRIYGLPTTMMWIHRLGLEHAKQYLLTGRAIDAASAHRI
;
A
#
# COMPACT_ATOMS: atom_id res chain seq x y z
N MET A 1 23.99 16.57 8.86
CA MET A 1 23.39 15.45 9.60
C MET A 1 22.01 15.27 9.00
N ALA A 2 21.82 14.26 8.18
CA ALA A 2 20.50 13.94 7.66
C ALA A 2 19.69 13.35 8.82
N ASP A 3 18.62 14.01 9.17
CA ASP A 3 17.63 13.52 10.12
C ASP A 3 16.93 12.34 9.42
N SER A 4 17.34 11.11 9.74
CA SER A 4 16.72 9.91 9.18
C SER A 4 15.43 9.64 9.91
N THR A 5 14.41 10.43 9.59
CA THR A 5 13.04 10.12 10.00
C THR A 5 12.66 8.81 9.31
N GLU A 6 12.42 7.75 10.07
CA GLU A 6 11.99 6.46 9.53
C GLU A 6 10.76 6.62 8.65
N SER A 7 10.80 6.07 7.44
CA SER A 7 9.69 6.16 6.47
C SER A 7 8.44 5.38 6.89
N VAL A 8 8.59 4.48 7.87
CA VAL A 8 7.51 3.76 8.55
C VAL A 8 7.82 3.73 10.03
N ILE A 9 6.86 4.14 10.84
CA ILE A 9 6.97 4.13 12.30
C ILE A 9 6.22 2.90 12.82
N TYR A 10 6.84 2.14 13.71
CA TYR A 10 6.20 1.06 14.46
C TYR A 10 6.14 1.41 15.93
N GLU A 11 4.96 1.31 16.53
CA GLU A 11 4.70 1.57 17.95
C GLU A 11 3.79 0.50 18.52
N GLU A 12 4.09 0.00 19.72
CA GLU A 12 3.18 -0.86 20.50
C GLU A 12 2.59 -0.06 21.66
N ARG A 13 1.29 0.02 21.72
CA ARG A 13 0.57 0.71 22.77
C ARG A 13 -0.72 -0.01 23.14
N ASP A 14 -0.94 -0.27 24.43
CA ASP A 14 -2.19 -0.83 24.97
C ASP A 14 -2.69 -2.10 24.25
N GLY A 15 -1.76 -2.96 23.85
CA GLY A 15 -2.09 -4.19 23.12
C GLY A 15 -2.30 -4.02 21.62
N ILE A 16 -2.06 -2.83 21.07
CA ILE A 16 -2.21 -2.51 19.66
C ILE A 16 -0.83 -2.18 19.07
N ALA A 17 -0.50 -2.76 17.92
CA ALA A 17 0.61 -2.29 17.10
C ALA A 17 0.09 -1.22 16.12
N ILE A 18 0.76 -0.08 16.08
CA ILE A 18 0.50 0.99 15.14
C ILE A 18 1.64 1.00 14.12
N ILE A 19 1.30 0.78 12.85
CA ILE A 19 2.21 0.87 11.71
C ILE A 19 1.81 2.12 10.93
N ALA A 20 2.65 3.15 10.96
CA ALA A 20 2.35 4.43 10.35
C ALA A 20 3.33 4.74 9.22
N ILE A 21 2.84 4.90 7.99
CA ILE A 21 3.62 5.42 6.86
C ILE A 21 3.93 6.89 7.15
N ASN A 22 5.22 7.26 7.18
CA ASN A 22 5.68 8.55 7.66
C ASN A 22 6.51 9.32 6.62
N ARG A 23 5.81 9.74 5.57
CA ARG A 23 6.32 10.63 4.51
C ARG A 23 5.26 11.67 4.13
N PRO A 24 4.70 12.43 5.10
CA PRO A 24 3.56 13.33 4.85
C PRO A 24 3.88 14.40 3.81
N GLU A 25 5.12 14.88 3.73
CA GLU A 25 5.61 15.85 2.73
C GLU A 25 5.56 15.32 1.30
N LYS A 26 5.57 13.98 1.13
CA LYS A 26 5.42 13.26 -0.14
C LYS A 26 4.06 12.55 -0.24
N LYS A 27 3.06 12.99 0.55
CA LYS A 27 1.74 12.35 0.61
C LYS A 27 1.82 10.83 0.85
N ASN A 28 2.78 10.40 1.66
CA ASN A 28 3.03 9.02 2.03
C ASN A 28 3.22 8.09 0.83
N THR A 29 3.84 8.56 -0.27
CA THR A 29 4.08 7.73 -1.46
C THR A 29 4.87 6.48 -1.15
N LEU A 30 4.51 5.39 -1.82
CA LEU A 30 5.07 4.06 -1.64
C LEU A 30 6.41 3.95 -2.37
N THR A 31 7.47 3.89 -1.59
CA THR A 31 8.79 3.45 -2.03
C THR A 31 9.00 1.99 -1.65
N GLU A 32 10.06 1.36 -2.14
CA GLU A 32 10.40 0.01 -1.70
C GLU A 32 10.62 -0.06 -0.18
N SER A 33 11.28 0.94 0.41
CA SER A 33 11.51 1.02 1.85
C SER A 33 10.21 1.15 2.66
N VAL A 34 9.21 1.88 2.13
CA VAL A 34 7.88 1.98 2.78
C VAL A 34 7.16 0.64 2.72
N ILE A 35 7.11 0.00 1.55
CA ILE A 35 6.42 -1.28 1.38
C ILE A 35 7.08 -2.37 2.25
N GLN A 36 8.41 -2.40 2.28
CA GLN A 36 9.16 -3.31 3.15
C GLN A 36 8.92 -3.00 4.62
N GLY A 37 9.01 -1.73 5.02
CA GLY A 37 8.80 -1.32 6.42
C GLY A 37 7.39 -1.67 6.94
N VAL A 38 6.36 -1.59 6.09
CA VAL A 38 5.02 -2.05 6.46
C VAL A 38 5.01 -3.58 6.68
N ALA A 39 5.61 -4.35 5.77
CA ALA A 39 5.69 -5.81 5.91
C ALA A 39 6.49 -6.24 7.16
N ASP A 40 7.61 -5.55 7.45
CA ASP A 40 8.40 -5.76 8.66
C ASP A 40 7.59 -5.45 9.93
N GLY A 41 6.81 -4.36 9.90
CA GLY A 41 5.90 -4.01 10.99
C GLY A 41 4.83 -5.07 11.24
N ILE A 42 4.26 -5.66 10.20
CA ILE A 42 3.33 -6.78 10.29
C ILE A 42 4.00 -8.01 10.91
N ASP A 43 5.23 -8.34 10.49
CA ASP A 43 6.00 -9.46 11.07
C ASP A 43 6.31 -9.20 12.55
N MET A 44 6.74 -8.00 12.92
CA MET A 44 6.97 -7.61 14.31
C MET A 44 5.69 -7.76 15.15
N ALA A 45 4.57 -7.22 14.67
CA ALA A 45 3.28 -7.33 15.34
C ALA A 45 2.84 -8.79 15.49
N THR A 46 3.05 -9.62 14.46
CA THR A 46 2.74 -11.04 14.49
C THR A 46 3.50 -11.78 15.61
N ARG A 47 4.78 -11.48 15.77
CA ARG A 47 5.66 -12.14 16.78
C ARG A 47 5.46 -11.59 18.20
N SER A 48 4.98 -10.36 18.34
CA SER A 48 4.81 -9.78 19.67
C SER A 48 3.68 -10.45 20.45
N LYS A 49 4.00 -10.95 21.64
CA LYS A 49 3.01 -11.53 22.56
C LYS A 49 2.12 -10.47 23.24
N LYS A 50 2.49 -9.20 23.12
CA LYS A 50 1.77 -8.08 23.74
C LYS A 50 0.71 -7.49 22.82
N VAL A 51 0.81 -7.73 21.50
CA VAL A 51 -0.08 -7.18 20.49
C VAL A 51 -1.24 -8.12 20.21
N SER A 52 -2.45 -7.61 20.23
CA SER A 52 -3.69 -8.31 19.92
C SER A 52 -4.32 -7.86 18.60
N ALA A 53 -4.02 -6.64 18.15
CA ALA A 53 -4.51 -6.07 16.89
C ALA A 53 -3.49 -5.09 16.31
N VAL A 54 -3.62 -4.82 15.01
CA VAL A 54 -2.74 -3.92 14.27
C VAL A 54 -3.57 -2.78 13.67
N VAL A 55 -3.06 -1.56 13.70
CA VAL A 55 -3.59 -0.41 12.97
C VAL A 55 -2.57 0.03 11.93
N LEU A 56 -2.96 0.00 10.66
CA LEU A 56 -2.18 0.52 9.55
C LEU A 56 -2.73 1.89 9.14
N ARG A 57 -1.89 2.92 9.12
CA ARG A 57 -2.29 4.29 8.81
C ARG A 57 -1.21 5.10 8.09
N GLY A 58 -1.57 6.26 7.59
CA GLY A 58 -0.63 7.30 7.15
C GLY A 58 -0.50 8.43 8.19
N VAL A 59 0.69 9.00 8.33
CA VAL A 59 0.91 10.24 9.10
C VAL A 59 0.37 11.43 8.29
N GLY A 60 -0.27 12.39 8.96
CA GLY A 60 -0.82 13.58 8.30
C GLY A 60 -2.24 13.37 7.77
N ASP A 61 -2.54 14.00 6.63
CA ASP A 61 -3.87 14.14 6.05
C ASP A 61 -4.22 13.13 4.95
N THR A 62 -3.32 12.22 4.63
CA THR A 62 -3.46 11.28 3.52
C THR A 62 -2.93 9.91 3.93
N PHE A 63 -3.67 8.84 3.61
CA PHE A 63 -3.18 7.50 3.84
C PHE A 63 -1.94 7.24 2.97
N THR A 64 -2.08 7.18 1.64
CA THR A 64 -0.98 7.23 0.67
C THR A 64 -1.49 7.56 -0.74
N ALA A 65 -0.71 8.35 -1.49
CA ALA A 65 -0.98 8.69 -2.88
C ALA A 65 -0.55 7.60 -3.88
N GLY A 66 -0.14 6.39 -3.40
CA GLY A 66 0.32 5.30 -4.26
C GLY A 66 1.82 5.34 -4.51
N TYR A 67 2.28 4.63 -5.53
CA TYR A 67 3.72 4.50 -5.82
C TYR A 67 4.41 5.85 -6.06
N ASP A 68 5.63 5.99 -5.53
CA ASP A 68 6.47 7.17 -5.74
C ASP A 68 7.01 7.18 -7.18
N LEU A 69 6.41 8.01 -8.02
CA LEU A 69 6.81 8.14 -9.42
C LEU A 69 8.08 8.97 -9.63
N THR A 70 8.59 9.62 -8.58
CA THR A 70 9.81 10.43 -8.65
C THR A 70 11.07 9.60 -8.48
N GLN A 71 10.98 8.44 -7.83
CA GLN A 71 12.09 7.50 -7.62
C GLN A 71 12.28 6.53 -8.79
N ARG A 72 11.93 6.95 -10.00
CA ARG A 72 11.98 6.13 -11.21
C ARG A 72 13.35 5.51 -11.49
N ASN A 73 14.42 6.07 -10.92
CA ASN A 73 15.79 5.69 -11.25
C ASN A 73 16.44 4.68 -10.30
N GLU A 74 16.05 4.61 -9.02
CA GLU A 74 16.74 3.74 -8.06
C GLU A 74 16.08 2.38 -7.92
N SER A 75 14.74 2.33 -7.81
CA SER A 75 14.01 1.07 -7.64
C SER A 75 13.77 0.32 -8.96
N PHE A 76 13.70 1.04 -10.08
CA PHE A 76 13.56 0.44 -11.40
C PHE A 76 14.93 0.04 -12.01
N ASP A 77 16.02 0.70 -11.62
CA ASP A 77 17.37 0.39 -12.16
C ASP A 77 17.92 -0.93 -11.62
N ASN A 78 17.56 -1.33 -10.39
CA ASN A 78 17.97 -2.63 -9.88
C ASN A 78 17.06 -3.16 -8.74
N PRO A 79 15.80 -3.47 -8.99
CA PRO A 79 14.88 -3.93 -7.95
C PRO A 79 15.28 -5.27 -7.30
N TYR A 80 16.34 -5.94 -7.80
CA TYR A 80 16.75 -7.28 -7.34
C TYR A 80 18.24 -7.47 -7.12
N GLY A 81 19.02 -6.39 -7.14
CA GLY A 81 20.46 -6.50 -6.97
C GLY A 81 21.18 -7.25 -8.13
N ALA A 82 20.52 -7.38 -9.28
CA ALA A 82 21.17 -7.97 -10.47
C ALA A 82 22.14 -6.97 -11.10
N PRO A 83 23.45 -7.27 -11.16
CA PRO A 83 24.48 -6.26 -11.38
C PRO A 83 24.55 -5.66 -12.78
N ASP A 84 23.94 -6.24 -13.80
CA ASP A 84 24.37 -6.00 -15.17
C ASP A 84 23.28 -5.68 -16.22
N ILE A 85 22.13 -5.15 -15.84
CA ILE A 85 21.15 -4.75 -16.86
C ILE A 85 20.97 -3.23 -16.83
N ASP A 86 21.63 -2.54 -17.78
CA ASP A 86 21.48 -1.09 -17.96
C ASP A 86 20.12 -0.76 -18.59
N VAL A 87 19.19 -0.32 -17.75
CA VAL A 87 17.81 0.07 -18.17
C VAL A 87 17.80 1.41 -18.91
N ARG A 88 18.94 2.12 -18.94
CA ARG A 88 19.07 3.42 -19.61
C ARG A 88 18.98 3.33 -21.14
N GLU A 89 19.12 2.15 -21.72
CA GLU A 89 18.94 1.92 -23.16
C GLU A 89 17.50 1.61 -23.61
N GLY A 90 16.50 1.82 -22.75
CA GLY A 90 15.11 1.96 -23.19
C GLY A 90 14.32 0.68 -23.45
N ALA A 91 14.83 -0.50 -23.16
CA ALA A 91 14.05 -1.73 -23.28
C ALA A 91 13.34 -2.07 -21.97
N TRP A 92 12.01 -2.03 -21.97
CA TRP A 92 11.21 -2.56 -20.88
C TRP A 92 11.43 -4.07 -20.75
N ASP A 93 11.80 -4.53 -19.55
CA ASP A 93 11.99 -5.96 -19.26
C ASP A 93 10.77 -6.49 -18.48
N PRO A 94 9.89 -7.28 -19.11
CA PRO A 94 8.70 -7.82 -18.48
C PRO A 94 9.01 -8.78 -17.33
N VAL A 95 10.16 -9.42 -17.31
CA VAL A 95 10.55 -10.34 -16.22
C VAL A 95 10.92 -9.58 -14.97
N ARG A 96 11.63 -8.46 -15.12
CA ARG A 96 11.94 -7.56 -14.01
C ARG A 96 10.69 -6.97 -13.41
N ASP A 97 9.81 -6.45 -14.26
CA ASP A 97 8.53 -5.86 -13.83
C ASP A 97 7.68 -6.90 -13.08
N TYR A 98 7.53 -8.09 -13.63
CA TYR A 98 6.82 -9.21 -13.00
C TYR A 98 7.40 -9.55 -11.61
N ARG A 99 8.73 -9.63 -11.49
CA ARG A 99 9.39 -9.92 -10.20
C ARG A 99 9.19 -8.80 -9.20
N PHE A 100 9.36 -7.55 -9.62
CA PHE A 100 9.15 -6.37 -8.78
C PHE A 100 7.72 -6.33 -8.24
N MET A 101 6.74 -6.43 -9.14
CA MET A 101 5.33 -6.44 -8.73
C MET A 101 5.00 -7.66 -7.88
N GLY A 102 5.55 -8.84 -8.19
CA GLY A 102 5.38 -10.05 -7.39
C GLY A 102 5.94 -9.94 -5.97
N ASN A 103 7.05 -9.22 -5.77
CA ASN A 103 7.58 -8.91 -4.44
C ASN A 103 6.63 -7.99 -3.68
N ASN A 104 6.12 -6.94 -4.31
CA ASN A 104 5.18 -6.01 -3.69
C ASN A 104 3.87 -6.73 -3.32
N VAL A 105 3.36 -7.58 -4.18
CA VAL A 105 2.17 -8.41 -3.89
C VAL A 105 2.39 -9.26 -2.65
N ARG A 106 3.51 -9.97 -2.52
CA ARG A 106 3.82 -10.77 -1.32
C ARG A 106 3.85 -9.92 -0.06
N ARG A 107 4.45 -8.72 -0.12
CA ARG A 107 4.49 -7.79 1.01
C ARG A 107 3.10 -7.27 1.37
N PHE A 108 2.24 -6.97 0.40
CA PHE A 108 0.84 -6.59 0.67
C PHE A 108 0.04 -7.75 1.24
N MET A 109 0.20 -8.95 0.69
CA MET A 109 -0.48 -10.14 1.18
C MET A 109 -0.07 -10.54 2.60
N SER A 110 1.11 -10.13 3.09
CA SER A 110 1.47 -10.35 4.51
C SER A 110 0.51 -9.66 5.49
N ILE A 111 -0.17 -8.59 5.05
CA ILE A 111 -1.23 -7.94 5.84
C ILE A 111 -2.45 -8.88 5.95
N TRP A 112 -2.87 -9.46 4.83
CA TRP A 112 -3.96 -10.42 4.78
C TRP A 112 -3.67 -11.71 5.56
N GLU A 113 -2.43 -12.17 5.52
CA GLU A 113 -1.96 -13.39 6.19
C GLU A 113 -1.65 -13.18 7.67
N CYS A 114 -1.73 -11.95 8.18
CA CYS A 114 -1.48 -11.65 9.59
C CYS A 114 -2.48 -12.40 10.48
N PRO A 115 -2.04 -13.19 11.48
CA PRO A 115 -2.94 -13.95 12.37
C PRO A 115 -3.66 -13.07 13.39
N LYS A 116 -3.44 -11.76 13.35
CA LYS A 116 -4.10 -10.78 14.22
C LYS A 116 -4.90 -9.81 13.38
N PRO A 117 -6.06 -9.32 13.87
CA PRO A 117 -6.84 -8.34 13.14
C PRO A 117 -6.02 -7.12 12.74
N VAL A 118 -6.05 -6.77 11.45
CA VAL A 118 -5.42 -5.58 10.90
C VAL A 118 -6.50 -4.58 10.47
N LEU A 119 -6.45 -3.39 11.04
CA LEU A 119 -7.39 -2.30 10.77
C LEU A 119 -6.69 -1.22 9.94
N GLY A 120 -7.27 -0.86 8.80
CA GLY A 120 -6.81 0.27 7.99
C GLY A 120 -7.50 1.56 8.42
N GLU A 121 -6.75 2.56 8.89
CA GLU A 121 -7.23 3.92 9.15
C GLU A 121 -6.96 4.79 7.92
N ILE A 122 -8.01 5.16 7.19
CA ILE A 122 -7.89 5.91 5.94
C ILE A 122 -8.35 7.35 6.15
N LYS A 123 -7.44 8.29 5.95
CA LYS A 123 -7.71 9.73 5.83
C LYS A 123 -7.35 10.19 4.43
N GLY A 124 -8.08 11.19 3.92
CA GLY A 124 -7.82 11.74 2.60
C GLY A 124 -7.83 10.65 1.52
N TRP A 125 -6.68 10.31 0.97
CA TRP A 125 -6.60 9.45 -0.21
C TRP A 125 -5.84 8.14 0.01
N ALA A 126 -6.39 7.04 -0.54
CA ALA A 126 -5.70 5.78 -0.77
C ALA A 126 -5.78 5.46 -2.27
N ILE A 127 -4.68 5.68 -3.01
CA ILE A 127 -4.68 5.65 -4.49
C ILE A 127 -3.69 4.63 -5.05
N GLY A 128 -4.08 3.97 -6.14
CA GLY A 128 -3.23 3.04 -6.87
C GLY A 128 -2.75 1.88 -6.01
N GLY A 129 -1.43 1.65 -5.91
CA GLY A 129 -0.85 0.59 -5.06
C GLY A 129 -1.24 0.67 -3.58
N ALA A 130 -1.67 1.84 -3.09
CA ALA A 130 -2.25 1.98 -1.76
C ALA A 130 -3.50 1.11 -1.57
N THR A 131 -4.29 0.94 -2.62
CA THR A 131 -5.50 0.12 -2.58
C THR A 131 -5.17 -1.37 -2.51
N ASP A 132 -4.12 -1.79 -3.20
CA ASP A 132 -3.63 -3.18 -3.09
C ASP A 132 -3.20 -3.51 -1.66
N MET A 133 -2.63 -2.53 -0.95
CA MET A 133 -2.22 -2.65 0.45
C MET A 133 -3.41 -2.60 1.40
N VAL A 134 -4.20 -1.52 1.36
CA VAL A 134 -5.23 -1.27 2.38
C VAL A 134 -6.41 -2.23 2.30
N LEU A 135 -6.75 -2.72 1.10
CA LEU A 135 -7.80 -3.72 0.94
C LEU A 135 -7.39 -5.11 1.47
N CYS A 136 -6.11 -5.34 1.78
CA CYS A 136 -5.66 -6.51 2.51
C CYS A 136 -5.93 -6.45 4.02
N CYS A 137 -6.29 -5.28 4.58
CA CYS A 137 -6.70 -5.17 5.99
C CYS A 137 -8.05 -5.86 6.21
N ASP A 138 -8.30 -6.35 7.42
CA ASP A 138 -9.58 -7.01 7.79
C ASP A 138 -10.73 -6.01 7.83
N LEU A 139 -10.51 -4.86 8.46
CA LEU A 139 -11.49 -3.79 8.61
C LEU A 139 -10.93 -2.46 8.14
N LEU A 140 -11.78 -1.63 7.53
CA LEU A 140 -11.41 -0.30 7.09
C LEU A 140 -12.24 0.75 7.83
N TYR A 141 -11.55 1.71 8.41
CA TYR A 141 -12.15 2.90 9.01
C TYR A 141 -11.75 4.10 8.17
N MET A 142 -12.74 4.73 7.54
CA MET A 142 -12.53 5.86 6.65
C MET A 142 -13.02 7.15 7.31
N ALA A 143 -12.22 8.20 7.25
CA ALA A 143 -12.72 9.54 7.53
C ALA A 143 -13.81 9.92 6.52
N SER A 144 -14.77 10.75 6.91
CA SER A 144 -15.94 11.08 6.08
C SER A 144 -15.59 11.73 4.73
N ASP A 145 -14.42 12.35 4.64
CA ASP A 145 -13.85 12.97 3.44
C ASP A 145 -12.83 12.08 2.71
N ALA A 146 -12.64 10.85 3.18
CA ALA A 146 -11.66 9.94 2.59
C ALA A 146 -12.15 9.29 1.30
N HIS A 147 -11.19 8.93 0.45
CA HIS A 147 -11.42 8.32 -0.85
C HIS A 147 -10.47 7.16 -1.11
N ILE A 148 -10.99 6.10 -1.73
CA ILE A 148 -10.21 4.97 -2.24
C ILE A 148 -10.36 4.94 -3.76
N GLY A 149 -9.26 4.80 -4.50
CA GLY A 149 -9.36 4.75 -5.94
C GLY A 149 -8.16 4.17 -6.66
N TYR A 150 -8.39 3.62 -7.85
CA TYR A 150 -7.34 3.08 -8.70
C TYR A 150 -7.24 3.87 -10.00
N ALA A 151 -6.77 5.11 -9.91
CA ALA A 151 -6.61 6.01 -11.04
C ALA A 151 -5.74 5.45 -12.19
N PRO A 152 -4.71 4.58 -11.95
CA PRO A 152 -3.91 4.00 -13.04
C PRO A 152 -4.72 3.22 -14.07
N SER A 153 -5.90 2.70 -13.72
CA SER A 153 -6.78 2.00 -14.67
C SER A 153 -7.24 2.87 -15.85
N ARG A 154 -7.20 4.19 -15.73
CA ARG A 154 -7.50 5.13 -16.82
C ARG A 154 -6.41 5.19 -17.88
N ILE A 155 -5.24 4.64 -17.62
CA ILE A 155 -4.08 4.73 -18.49
C ILE A 155 -3.67 3.31 -18.95
N TYR A 156 -3.19 2.47 -18.02
CA TYR A 156 -2.69 1.12 -18.32
C TYR A 156 -2.65 0.19 -17.12
N GLY A 157 -2.93 0.71 -15.89
CA GLY A 157 -2.73 -0.05 -14.67
C GLY A 157 -3.90 -0.96 -14.31
N LEU A 158 -3.56 -2.09 -13.71
CA LEU A 158 -4.51 -2.98 -13.03
C LEU A 158 -4.04 -3.20 -11.59
N PRO A 159 -4.98 -3.37 -10.63
CA PRO A 159 -4.62 -3.80 -9.28
C PRO A 159 -3.84 -5.11 -9.33
N THR A 160 -2.85 -5.22 -8.46
CA THR A 160 -1.98 -6.41 -8.42
C THR A 160 -2.51 -7.50 -7.50
N THR A 161 -3.46 -7.14 -6.62
CA THR A 161 -4.16 -8.09 -5.75
C THR A 161 -5.61 -8.26 -6.18
N MET A 162 -6.22 -9.41 -5.88
CA MET A 162 -7.64 -9.66 -6.13
C MET A 162 -8.56 -9.04 -5.08
N MET A 163 -8.02 -8.19 -4.17
CA MET A 163 -8.76 -7.66 -3.02
C MET A 163 -9.92 -6.76 -3.43
N TRP A 164 -9.85 -6.06 -4.55
CA TRP A 164 -10.98 -5.33 -5.10
C TRP A 164 -12.22 -6.21 -5.30
N ILE A 165 -12.04 -7.37 -5.92
CA ILE A 165 -13.14 -8.31 -6.16
C ILE A 165 -13.56 -8.99 -4.86
N HIS A 166 -12.59 -9.38 -4.04
CA HIS A 166 -12.85 -10.06 -2.77
C HIS A 166 -13.69 -9.20 -1.81
N ARG A 167 -13.37 -7.88 -1.74
CA ARG A 167 -14.02 -6.95 -0.80
C ARG A 167 -15.32 -6.36 -1.33
N LEU A 168 -15.41 -6.05 -2.61
CA LEU A 168 -16.50 -5.27 -3.20
C LEU A 168 -17.44 -6.13 -4.06
N GLY A 169 -17.06 -7.38 -4.33
CA GLY A 169 -17.72 -8.20 -5.33
C GLY A 169 -17.40 -7.73 -6.76
N LEU A 170 -17.71 -8.60 -7.72
CA LEU A 170 -17.29 -8.41 -9.12
C LEU A 170 -17.90 -7.16 -9.77
N GLU A 171 -19.16 -6.86 -9.47
CA GLU A 171 -19.88 -5.72 -10.09
C GLU A 171 -19.30 -4.38 -9.67
N HIS A 172 -19.21 -4.12 -8.37
CA HIS A 172 -18.65 -2.87 -7.88
C HIS A 172 -17.17 -2.73 -8.23
N ALA A 173 -16.38 -3.82 -8.13
CA ALA A 173 -14.99 -3.79 -8.56
C ALA A 173 -14.85 -3.37 -10.02
N LYS A 174 -15.66 -3.95 -10.94
CA LYS A 174 -15.69 -3.54 -12.35
C LYS A 174 -16.15 -2.09 -12.52
N GLN A 175 -17.18 -1.67 -11.81
CA GLN A 175 -17.69 -0.29 -11.90
C GLN A 175 -16.59 0.73 -11.61
N TYR A 176 -15.83 0.55 -10.54
CA TYR A 176 -14.79 1.49 -10.15
C TYR A 176 -13.50 1.32 -10.96
N LEU A 177 -13.07 0.11 -11.20
CA LEU A 177 -11.83 -0.15 -11.93
C LEU A 177 -11.93 0.20 -13.41
N LEU A 178 -13.04 -0.12 -14.09
CA LEU A 178 -13.21 0.21 -15.51
C LEU A 178 -13.43 1.72 -15.76
N THR A 179 -13.95 2.43 -14.76
CA THR A 179 -14.19 3.87 -14.88
C THR A 179 -13.06 4.71 -14.30
N GLY A 180 -12.20 4.11 -13.45
CA GLY A 180 -11.18 4.81 -12.67
C GLY A 180 -11.74 5.84 -11.68
N ARG A 181 -13.03 5.73 -11.31
CA ARG A 181 -13.66 6.61 -10.32
C ARG A 181 -13.18 6.23 -8.92
N ALA A 182 -13.06 7.21 -8.05
CA ALA A 182 -12.81 6.96 -6.64
C ALA A 182 -14.13 6.63 -5.91
N ILE A 183 -14.01 5.85 -4.85
CA ILE A 183 -15.07 5.53 -3.90
C ILE A 183 -14.92 6.50 -2.73
N ASP A 184 -15.91 7.34 -2.49
CA ASP A 184 -15.98 8.15 -1.28
C ASP A 184 -16.42 7.32 -0.07
N ALA A 185 -16.19 7.85 1.15
CA ALA A 185 -16.49 7.14 2.39
C ALA A 185 -17.97 6.74 2.51
N ALA A 186 -18.89 7.59 2.06
CA ALA A 186 -20.32 7.30 2.12
C ALA A 186 -20.72 6.16 1.15
N SER A 187 -20.09 6.09 -0.02
CA SER A 187 -20.27 4.99 -0.97
C SER A 187 -19.62 3.71 -0.46
N ALA A 188 -18.39 3.78 0.09
CA ALA A 188 -17.70 2.63 0.67
C ALA A 188 -18.48 2.00 1.83
N HIS A 189 -19.19 2.80 2.62
CA HIS A 189 -20.01 2.30 3.73
C HIS A 189 -21.25 1.51 3.25
N ARG A 190 -21.73 1.75 2.03
CA ARG A 190 -22.92 1.09 1.46
C ARG A 190 -22.62 -0.21 0.72
N ILE A 191 -21.39 -0.44 0.33
CA ILE A 191 -20.94 -1.59 -0.48
C ILE A 191 -19.96 -2.43 0.32
#